data_d5d90599cbe6aea76cd76ce902278091
#
_entry.id   d5d90599cbe6aea76cd76ce902278091
#
_cell.length_a   1.000
_cell.length_b   1.000
_cell.length_c   1.000
_cell.angle_alpha   90.00
_cell.angle_beta   90.00
_cell.angle_gamma   90.00
#
_symmetry.space_group_name_H-M   'P 1'
#
loop_
_entity.id
_entity.type
_entity.pdbx_description
1 polymer ?
#
loop_
_entity_poly.entity_id
_entity_poly.type
_entity_poly.pdbx_seq_one_letter_code
_entity_poly.pdbx_strand_id
1 'polypeptide(L)'
;MNKIVIQNPRIINEGRSFIGSVLVEGDKIAAVFEGEVPGNVRAEANQVIDATGKWLIPGVIDDQVHFRDPGLTHKGDIGTESRAAVAGGVTPFMDMPNTKPQTTTIADLEWKFNRAAEVSRANYSFFFGGTNDNMDEIRRLDRSRVPGLKLFLCSSSGNMLVDKKDSLERIFGEAGMLIAIHAEKEEVIRRNIQYYTNLHGEDLDISFHSKIRSEEACYQCSAEAVELATRLDSRLHILHLSTEKELSLLSNHLPLSEKKITGEVCVHHLWFHDGDYAQFGNRIKWNPSIKTIEDRAALREAVNNNTIDIVATDHAPHLPEEKQGSCLKAASGGPLIQHSLITMLELAMEGRFTYEKVVEKMAHMPAELFRIDRRGYIRPGYYADIVLIDPEQTWTVSKENILYKCGWSPFEGYTFHHGVWKTFVNGELAYGDGEVNDAVRGKEVRYL
;
A
#
# COMPACT_ATOMS: atom_id res chain seq x y z
N MET A 1 -29.21 -2.56 16.07
CA MET A 1 -27.92 -2.66 15.36
C MET A 1 -27.47 -4.10 15.39
N ASN A 2 -26.79 -4.57 14.34
CA ASN A 2 -26.25 -5.92 14.34
C ASN A 2 -25.09 -6.01 15.36
N LYS A 3 -25.11 -7.04 16.23
CA LYS A 3 -24.10 -7.29 17.24
C LYS A 3 -23.33 -8.57 16.90
N ILE A 4 -22.03 -8.49 16.73
CA ILE A 4 -21.15 -9.62 16.46
C ILE A 4 -20.13 -9.71 17.59
N VAL A 5 -20.02 -10.90 18.19
CA VAL A 5 -18.95 -11.22 19.14
C VAL A 5 -17.93 -12.09 18.43
N ILE A 6 -16.68 -11.64 18.38
CA ILE A 6 -15.52 -12.44 17.95
C ILE A 6 -14.79 -12.85 19.21
N GLN A 7 -14.85 -14.15 19.57
CA GLN A 7 -14.34 -14.65 20.85
C GLN A 7 -13.04 -15.44 20.67
N ASN A 8 -12.15 -15.30 21.64
CA ASN A 8 -10.94 -16.09 21.87
C ASN A 8 -9.82 -16.00 20.79
N PRO A 9 -9.79 -15.02 19.87
CA PRO A 9 -8.60 -14.87 19.04
C PRO A 9 -7.38 -14.40 19.87
N ARG A 10 -6.19 -14.64 19.35
CA ARG A 10 -5.01 -13.87 19.73
C ARG A 10 -5.08 -12.50 19.05
N ILE A 11 -5.34 -11.46 19.82
CA ILE A 11 -5.40 -10.08 19.33
C ILE A 11 -3.97 -9.53 19.27
N ILE A 12 -3.56 -9.02 18.09
CA ILE A 12 -2.27 -8.35 17.90
C ILE A 12 -2.57 -6.88 17.58
N ASN A 13 -2.32 -6.00 18.53
CA ASN A 13 -2.66 -4.59 18.43
C ASN A 13 -1.77 -3.75 19.34
N GLU A 14 -1.31 -2.60 18.89
CA GLU A 14 -0.52 -1.63 19.66
C GLU A 14 0.74 -2.25 20.33
N GLY A 15 1.49 -3.04 19.56
CA GLY A 15 2.71 -3.68 20.02
C GLY A 15 2.52 -4.82 21.04
N ARG A 16 1.26 -5.24 21.29
CA ARG A 16 0.89 -6.29 22.23
C ARG A 16 0.19 -7.45 21.53
N SER A 17 0.36 -8.63 22.12
CA SER A 17 -0.35 -9.85 21.74
C SER A 17 -1.01 -10.45 22.98
N PHE A 18 -2.33 -10.71 22.94
CA PHE A 18 -3.08 -11.30 24.06
C PHE A 18 -4.30 -12.09 23.55
N ILE A 19 -4.77 -13.03 24.34
CA ILE A 19 -6.05 -13.70 24.07
C ILE A 19 -7.18 -12.80 24.57
N GLY A 20 -8.12 -12.48 23.69
CA GLY A 20 -9.20 -11.58 24.02
C GLY A 20 -10.43 -11.80 23.13
N SER A 21 -11.37 -10.87 23.23
CA SER A 21 -12.60 -10.90 22.44
C SER A 21 -13.02 -9.49 22.04
N VAL A 22 -13.73 -9.37 20.93
CA VAL A 22 -14.19 -8.09 20.38
C VAL A 22 -15.69 -8.12 20.20
N LEU A 23 -16.39 -7.10 20.71
CA LEU A 23 -17.78 -6.84 20.39
C LEU A 23 -17.85 -5.78 19.29
N VAL A 24 -18.52 -6.12 18.19
CA VAL A 24 -18.85 -5.19 17.12
C VAL A 24 -20.32 -4.86 17.18
N GLU A 25 -20.68 -3.57 17.15
CA GLU A 25 -22.07 -3.09 17.07
C GLU A 25 -22.21 -2.15 15.86
N GLY A 26 -22.99 -2.59 14.87
CA GLY A 26 -23.10 -1.89 13.61
C GLY A 26 -21.74 -1.81 12.89
N ASP A 27 -21.24 -0.60 12.62
CA ASP A 27 -19.96 -0.39 11.93
C ASP A 27 -18.76 -0.13 12.86
N LYS A 28 -18.96 -0.26 14.21
CA LYS A 28 -17.94 0.09 15.21
C LYS A 28 -17.58 -1.08 16.11
N ILE A 29 -16.35 -1.02 16.61
CA ILE A 29 -15.90 -1.80 17.75
C ILE A 29 -16.54 -1.17 18.98
N ALA A 30 -17.44 -1.89 19.64
CA ALA A 30 -18.10 -1.41 20.86
C ALA A 30 -17.27 -1.69 22.11
N ALA A 31 -16.62 -2.86 22.18
CA ALA A 31 -15.77 -3.23 23.32
C ALA A 31 -14.67 -4.21 22.91
N VAL A 32 -13.58 -4.19 23.68
CA VAL A 32 -12.50 -5.17 23.64
C VAL A 32 -12.36 -5.76 25.03
N PHE A 33 -12.37 -7.08 25.13
CA PHE A 33 -12.24 -7.80 26.41
C PHE A 33 -10.92 -8.57 26.41
N GLU A 34 -10.11 -8.39 27.45
CA GLU A 34 -8.97 -9.29 27.72
C GLU A 34 -9.53 -10.54 28.42
N GLY A 35 -9.53 -11.68 27.71
CA GLY A 35 -10.15 -12.92 28.17
C GLY A 35 -11.57 -13.14 27.68
N GLU A 36 -12.41 -13.76 28.50
CA GLU A 36 -13.77 -14.17 28.14
C GLU A 36 -14.76 -13.01 28.05
N VAL A 37 -15.68 -13.12 27.12
CA VAL A 37 -16.81 -12.18 26.99
C VAL A 37 -17.82 -12.41 28.11
N PRO A 38 -18.33 -11.34 28.76
CA PRO A 38 -19.41 -11.46 29.73
C PRO A 38 -20.63 -12.20 29.13
N GLY A 39 -21.20 -13.13 29.92
CA GLY A 39 -22.27 -14.01 29.44
C GLY A 39 -23.50 -13.27 28.91
N ASN A 40 -23.86 -12.13 29.50
CA ASN A 40 -24.94 -11.26 29.03
C ASN A 40 -24.63 -10.63 27.67
N VAL A 41 -23.39 -10.18 27.41
CA VAL A 41 -22.97 -9.63 26.11
C VAL A 41 -23.06 -10.70 25.04
N ARG A 42 -22.59 -11.92 25.33
CA ARG A 42 -22.67 -13.06 24.44
C ARG A 42 -24.12 -13.46 24.12
N ALA A 43 -24.99 -13.43 25.11
CA ALA A 43 -26.41 -13.78 24.94
C ALA A 43 -27.19 -12.77 24.09
N GLU A 44 -26.75 -11.52 24.06
CA GLU A 44 -27.36 -10.44 23.25
C GLU A 44 -26.81 -10.37 21.81
N ALA A 45 -25.76 -11.13 21.49
CA ALA A 45 -25.15 -11.09 20.16
C ALA A 45 -26.04 -11.77 19.11
N ASN A 46 -26.16 -11.15 17.94
CA ASN A 46 -26.81 -11.74 16.79
C ASN A 46 -25.97 -12.87 16.18
N GLN A 47 -24.65 -12.75 16.30
CA GLN A 47 -23.68 -13.72 15.81
C GLN A 47 -22.51 -13.83 16.79
N VAL A 48 -22.06 -15.05 17.02
CA VAL A 48 -20.84 -15.35 17.78
C VAL A 48 -19.90 -16.13 16.85
N ILE A 49 -18.70 -15.61 16.68
CA ILE A 49 -17.64 -16.22 15.88
C ILE A 49 -16.58 -16.72 16.84
N ASP A 50 -16.40 -18.04 16.93
CA ASP A 50 -15.30 -18.62 17.67
C ASP A 50 -14.02 -18.55 16.83
N ALA A 51 -13.09 -17.74 17.28
CA ALA A 51 -11.80 -17.51 16.65
C ALA A 51 -10.63 -18.13 17.44
N THR A 52 -10.93 -19.15 18.26
CA THR A 52 -9.89 -19.91 18.98
C THR A 52 -8.83 -20.43 18.01
N GLY A 53 -7.56 -20.18 18.33
CA GLY A 53 -6.41 -20.52 17.46
C GLY A 53 -6.18 -19.56 16.29
N LYS A 54 -7.06 -18.59 16.06
CA LYS A 54 -6.87 -17.56 15.03
C LYS A 54 -6.27 -16.30 15.62
N TRP A 55 -5.68 -15.46 14.73
CA TRP A 55 -5.22 -14.12 15.13
C TRP A 55 -6.24 -13.09 14.66
N LEU A 56 -6.36 -12.01 15.44
CA LEU A 56 -7.18 -10.85 15.11
C LEU A 56 -6.28 -9.63 15.07
N ILE A 57 -6.28 -8.93 13.93
CA ILE A 57 -5.55 -7.69 13.73
C ILE A 57 -6.49 -6.60 13.21
N PRO A 58 -6.16 -5.30 13.34
CA PRO A 58 -6.85 -4.26 12.59
C PRO A 58 -6.68 -4.48 11.10
N GLY A 59 -7.65 -4.03 10.31
CA GLY A 59 -7.57 -4.07 8.86
C GLY A 59 -6.33 -3.36 8.33
N VAL A 60 -5.63 -4.00 7.41
CA VAL A 60 -4.46 -3.44 6.74
C VAL A 60 -4.86 -2.23 5.93
N ILE A 61 -4.04 -1.19 5.94
CA ILE A 61 -4.18 0.05 5.16
C ILE A 61 -3.11 0.06 4.09
N ASP A 62 -3.51 0.09 2.82
CA ASP A 62 -2.59 0.18 1.69
C ASP A 62 -2.70 1.57 1.05
N ASP A 63 -1.70 2.39 1.26
CA ASP A 63 -1.70 3.77 0.82
C ASP A 63 -1.13 3.97 -0.59
N GLN A 64 -0.67 2.90 -1.24
CA GLN A 64 -0.12 2.99 -2.59
C GLN A 64 -0.64 1.88 -3.51
N VAL A 65 -1.73 2.17 -4.23
CA VAL A 65 -2.28 1.26 -5.23
C VAL A 65 -2.60 1.97 -6.55
N HIS A 66 -2.66 1.20 -7.63
CA HIS A 66 -3.03 1.64 -8.98
C HIS A 66 -4.14 0.74 -9.51
N PHE A 67 -5.39 1.00 -9.16
CA PHE A 67 -6.55 0.18 -9.54
C PHE A 67 -7.01 0.40 -10.99
N ARG A 68 -6.31 1.29 -11.71
CA ARG A 68 -6.47 1.46 -13.17
C ARG A 68 -7.81 2.05 -13.63
N ASP A 69 -8.71 2.39 -12.73
CA ASP A 69 -10.03 2.94 -13.03
C ASP A 69 -10.05 4.46 -12.74
N PRO A 70 -10.34 5.31 -13.71
CA PRO A 70 -10.83 5.04 -15.07
C PRO A 70 -9.76 4.76 -16.13
N GLY A 71 -10.21 4.28 -17.28
CA GLY A 71 -9.53 4.32 -18.57
C GLY A 71 -8.49 3.24 -18.85
N LEU A 72 -8.08 2.47 -17.82
CA LEU A 72 -7.16 1.34 -17.95
C LEU A 72 -7.78 0.05 -17.39
N THR A 73 -9.10 -0.01 -17.38
CA THR A 73 -9.89 -1.05 -16.72
C THR A 73 -9.75 -2.45 -17.32
N HIS A 74 -9.11 -2.57 -18.47
CA HIS A 74 -8.80 -3.88 -19.07
C HIS A 74 -7.84 -4.72 -18.20
N LYS A 75 -7.02 -4.09 -17.37
CA LYS A 75 -6.03 -4.77 -16.52
C LYS A 75 -6.30 -4.71 -15.02
N GLY A 76 -7.26 -3.91 -14.57
CA GLY A 76 -7.72 -3.77 -13.20
C GLY A 76 -8.80 -2.70 -13.12
N ASP A 77 -9.72 -2.80 -12.17
CA ASP A 77 -10.68 -1.74 -11.85
C ASP A 77 -10.99 -1.73 -10.34
N ILE A 78 -11.63 -0.65 -9.87
CA ILE A 78 -11.93 -0.50 -8.43
C ILE A 78 -12.76 -1.69 -7.91
N GLY A 79 -13.69 -2.22 -8.70
CA GLY A 79 -14.51 -3.35 -8.31
C GLY A 79 -13.68 -4.63 -8.13
N THR A 80 -12.87 -4.98 -9.11
CA THR A 80 -12.06 -6.22 -9.10
C THR A 80 -10.93 -6.16 -8.09
N GLU A 81 -10.18 -5.07 -8.07
CA GLU A 81 -9.00 -4.96 -7.20
C GLU A 81 -9.39 -4.76 -5.72
N SER A 82 -10.56 -4.13 -5.42
CA SER A 82 -11.08 -4.08 -4.05
C SER A 82 -11.54 -5.46 -3.52
N ARG A 83 -11.95 -6.39 -4.39
CA ARG A 83 -12.20 -7.80 -4.04
C ARG A 83 -10.90 -8.50 -3.64
N ALA A 84 -9.85 -8.30 -4.43
CA ALA A 84 -8.52 -8.81 -4.10
C ALA A 84 -7.98 -8.19 -2.80
N ALA A 85 -8.24 -6.90 -2.56
CA ALA A 85 -7.87 -6.20 -1.33
C ALA A 85 -8.48 -6.85 -0.08
N VAL A 86 -9.80 -7.03 -0.04
CA VAL A 86 -10.46 -7.63 1.14
C VAL A 86 -10.06 -9.09 1.33
N ALA A 87 -9.80 -9.84 0.26
CA ALA A 87 -9.26 -11.21 0.37
C ALA A 87 -7.84 -11.24 0.92
N GLY A 88 -7.05 -10.17 0.72
CA GLY A 88 -5.73 -9.97 1.30
C GLY A 88 -5.73 -9.31 2.69
N GLY A 89 -6.89 -9.00 3.27
CA GLY A 89 -7.00 -8.33 4.57
C GLY A 89 -6.83 -6.81 4.50
N VAL A 90 -6.82 -6.22 3.31
CA VAL A 90 -6.76 -4.75 3.13
C VAL A 90 -8.17 -4.19 3.19
N THR A 91 -8.41 -3.30 4.15
CA THR A 91 -9.74 -2.73 4.40
C THR A 91 -9.91 -1.30 3.92
N PRO A 92 -8.94 -0.38 4.02
CA PRO A 92 -8.89 0.79 3.16
C PRO A 92 -7.69 0.75 2.21
N PHE A 93 -7.88 1.31 1.03
CA PHE A 93 -6.82 1.60 0.07
C PHE A 93 -6.82 3.07 -0.33
N MET A 94 -5.66 3.55 -0.80
CA MET A 94 -5.49 4.89 -1.37
C MET A 94 -4.97 4.76 -2.81
N ASP A 95 -5.81 5.07 -3.78
CA ASP A 95 -5.48 4.89 -5.20
C ASP A 95 -4.78 6.11 -5.78
N MET A 96 -3.78 5.85 -6.62
CA MET A 96 -2.94 6.85 -7.24
C MET A 96 -3.64 7.57 -8.42
N PRO A 97 -3.23 8.83 -8.74
CA PRO A 97 -3.95 9.67 -9.70
C PRO A 97 -3.64 9.41 -11.17
N ASN A 98 -2.69 8.52 -11.51
CA ASN A 98 -2.21 8.29 -12.89
C ASN A 98 -3.12 7.39 -13.72
N THR A 99 -4.40 7.66 -13.70
CA THR A 99 -5.47 7.05 -14.51
C THR A 99 -5.68 7.77 -15.86
N LYS A 100 -6.71 7.41 -16.63
CA LYS A 100 -7.08 8.08 -17.89
C LYS A 100 -8.59 8.36 -17.92
N PRO A 101 -9.02 9.62 -17.67
CA PRO A 101 -8.20 10.80 -17.36
C PRO A 101 -7.44 10.65 -16.02
N GLN A 102 -6.45 11.52 -15.85
CA GLN A 102 -5.69 11.63 -14.60
C GLN A 102 -6.53 12.37 -13.55
N THR A 103 -6.36 12.01 -12.27
CA THR A 103 -7.08 12.67 -11.17
C THR A 103 -6.38 13.96 -10.77
N THR A 104 -6.49 14.99 -11.61
CA THR A 104 -5.81 16.30 -11.46
C THR A 104 -6.78 17.46 -11.40
N THR A 105 -8.08 17.18 -11.48
CA THR A 105 -9.18 18.13 -11.26
C THR A 105 -10.13 17.60 -10.18
N ILE A 106 -10.87 18.50 -9.53
CA ILE A 106 -11.90 18.11 -8.55
C ILE A 106 -12.98 17.24 -9.22
N ALA A 107 -13.31 17.51 -10.48
CA ALA A 107 -14.30 16.72 -11.22
C ALA A 107 -13.84 15.25 -11.40
N ASP A 108 -12.58 15.02 -11.76
CA ASP A 108 -12.02 13.67 -11.88
C ASP A 108 -11.98 12.95 -10.51
N LEU A 109 -11.65 13.68 -9.44
CA LEU A 109 -11.65 13.16 -8.08
C LEU A 109 -13.05 12.73 -7.63
N GLU A 110 -14.07 13.57 -7.84
CA GLU A 110 -15.48 13.26 -7.51
C GLU A 110 -15.98 12.05 -8.33
N TRP A 111 -15.57 11.94 -9.59
CA TRP A 111 -15.90 10.78 -10.39
C TRP A 111 -15.39 9.48 -9.74
N LYS A 112 -14.13 9.46 -9.27
CA LYS A 112 -13.57 8.28 -8.58
C LYS A 112 -14.30 7.95 -7.29
N PHE A 113 -14.63 8.95 -6.47
CA PHE A 113 -15.40 8.75 -5.25
C PHE A 113 -16.78 8.14 -5.55
N ASN A 114 -17.51 8.67 -6.53
CA ASN A 114 -18.81 8.15 -6.94
C ASN A 114 -18.69 6.71 -7.46
N ARG A 115 -17.69 6.44 -8.30
CA ARG A 115 -17.43 5.10 -8.83
C ARG A 115 -17.12 4.10 -7.71
N ALA A 116 -16.26 4.46 -6.77
CA ALA A 116 -15.91 3.59 -5.65
C ALA A 116 -17.11 3.31 -4.73
N ALA A 117 -17.97 4.30 -4.48
CA ALA A 117 -19.20 4.12 -3.70
C ALA A 117 -20.12 3.03 -4.27
N GLU A 118 -20.14 2.89 -5.60
CA GLU A 118 -20.93 1.86 -6.29
C GLU A 118 -20.32 0.46 -6.24
N VAL A 119 -18.98 0.38 -6.41
CA VAL A 119 -18.33 -0.91 -6.74
C VAL A 119 -17.31 -1.41 -5.74
N SER A 120 -16.82 -0.58 -4.82
CA SER A 120 -15.74 -1.00 -3.91
C SER A 120 -16.23 -1.88 -2.78
N ARG A 121 -15.46 -2.96 -2.47
CA ARG A 121 -15.68 -3.83 -1.29
C ARG A 121 -14.84 -3.39 -0.10
N ALA A 122 -13.74 -2.68 -0.34
CA ALA A 122 -12.90 -2.04 0.69
C ALA A 122 -13.23 -0.55 0.80
N ASN A 123 -12.93 0.07 1.95
CA ASN A 123 -12.96 1.52 2.11
C ASN A 123 -11.94 2.15 1.14
N TYR A 124 -12.18 3.38 0.72
CA TYR A 124 -11.43 3.97 -0.38
C TYR A 124 -11.08 5.44 -0.16
N SER A 125 -9.95 5.81 -0.69
CA SER A 125 -9.53 7.18 -0.86
C SER A 125 -8.64 7.31 -2.11
N PHE A 126 -8.40 8.57 -2.52
CA PHE A 126 -7.69 8.88 -3.76
C PHE A 126 -6.70 10.00 -3.52
N PHE A 127 -5.45 9.80 -3.92
CA PHE A 127 -4.49 10.89 -4.01
C PHE A 127 -4.87 11.84 -5.14
N PHE A 128 -4.69 13.13 -4.90
CA PHE A 128 -4.83 14.14 -5.93
C PHE A 128 -3.50 14.37 -6.64
N GLY A 129 -3.50 14.36 -7.95
CA GLY A 129 -2.29 14.57 -8.74
C GLY A 129 -1.91 16.04 -8.85
N GLY A 130 -0.69 16.38 -8.41
CA GLY A 130 -0.10 17.68 -8.72
C GLY A 130 0.49 17.68 -10.12
N THR A 131 0.36 18.81 -10.81
CA THR A 131 0.95 19.08 -12.13
C THR A 131 1.62 20.45 -12.14
N ASN A 132 2.35 20.76 -13.21
CA ASN A 132 2.95 22.09 -13.36
C ASN A 132 1.93 23.25 -13.33
N ASP A 133 0.64 22.98 -13.59
CA ASP A 133 -0.34 24.02 -13.94
C ASP A 133 -1.66 23.96 -13.15
N ASN A 134 -1.84 23.02 -12.16
CA ASN A 134 -3.14 22.83 -11.48
C ASN A 134 -3.19 23.34 -10.02
N MET A 135 -2.36 24.31 -9.66
CA MET A 135 -2.33 24.83 -8.28
C MET A 135 -3.67 25.39 -7.82
N ASP A 136 -4.50 25.94 -8.72
CA ASP A 136 -5.82 26.48 -8.38
C ASP A 136 -6.81 25.36 -8.02
N GLU A 137 -6.72 24.18 -8.62
CA GLU A 137 -7.47 23.00 -8.20
C GLU A 137 -6.99 22.50 -6.83
N ILE A 138 -5.66 22.47 -6.59
CA ILE A 138 -5.06 22.04 -5.31
C ILE A 138 -5.56 22.94 -4.15
N ARG A 139 -5.64 24.25 -4.33
CA ARG A 139 -6.13 25.20 -3.30
C ARG A 139 -7.59 24.97 -2.91
N ARG A 140 -8.39 24.41 -3.80
CA ARG A 140 -9.84 24.18 -3.61
C ARG A 140 -10.17 22.80 -3.03
N LEU A 141 -9.17 21.92 -2.84
CA LEU A 141 -9.38 20.57 -2.31
C LEU A 141 -9.97 20.58 -0.90
N ASP A 142 -10.94 19.74 -0.67
CA ASP A 142 -11.34 19.36 0.69
C ASP A 142 -10.32 18.37 1.27
N ARG A 143 -9.46 18.90 2.13
CA ARG A 143 -8.34 18.14 2.73
C ARG A 143 -8.80 17.02 3.67
N SER A 144 -10.05 17.03 4.12
CA SER A 144 -10.61 15.96 4.93
C SER A 144 -10.97 14.70 4.11
N ARG A 145 -10.88 14.78 2.77
CA ARG A 145 -11.27 13.72 1.85
C ARG A 145 -10.10 13.08 1.12
N VAL A 146 -8.94 13.69 1.11
CA VAL A 146 -7.76 13.22 0.36
C VAL A 146 -6.58 12.98 1.30
N PRO A 147 -5.78 11.90 1.11
CA PRO A 147 -4.61 11.62 1.94
C PRO A 147 -3.49 12.64 1.73
N GLY A 148 -3.43 13.25 0.55
CA GLY A 148 -2.41 14.21 0.16
C GLY A 148 -2.34 14.39 -1.35
N LEU A 149 -1.27 15.07 -1.77
CA LEU A 149 -0.90 15.22 -3.17
C LEU A 149 0.06 14.11 -3.59
N LYS A 150 -0.08 13.65 -4.82
CA LYS A 150 0.90 12.79 -5.48
C LYS A 150 1.64 13.55 -6.56
N LEU A 151 2.98 13.54 -6.49
CA LEU A 151 3.84 14.10 -7.54
C LEU A 151 4.69 13.01 -8.17
N PHE A 152 4.89 13.11 -9.47
CA PHE A 152 5.85 12.32 -10.22
C PHE A 152 7.01 13.25 -10.63
N LEU A 153 8.20 12.98 -10.07
CA LEU A 153 9.43 13.75 -10.33
C LEU A 153 10.27 13.13 -11.46
N CYS A 154 9.79 12.07 -12.07
CA CYS A 154 10.31 11.48 -13.30
C CYS A 154 9.17 11.18 -14.27
N SER A 155 9.50 10.80 -15.50
CA SER A 155 8.52 10.47 -16.53
C SER A 155 7.53 9.41 -16.06
N SER A 156 6.26 9.77 -16.08
CA SER A 156 5.11 8.94 -15.74
C SER A 156 4.13 8.92 -16.91
N SER A 157 3.07 8.13 -16.79
CA SER A 157 2.00 8.09 -17.77
C SER A 157 1.31 9.45 -17.92
N GLY A 158 1.28 10.00 -19.13
CA GLY A 158 0.60 11.26 -19.44
C GLY A 158 1.39 12.51 -18.99
N ASN A 159 0.68 13.61 -18.69
CA ASN A 159 1.27 14.91 -18.36
C ASN A 159 1.38 15.14 -16.84
N MET A 160 1.84 14.14 -16.09
CA MET A 160 1.95 14.26 -14.62
C MET A 160 3.37 14.54 -14.12
N LEU A 161 4.34 14.68 -15.01
CA LEU A 161 5.68 15.10 -14.63
C LEU A 161 5.66 16.54 -14.09
N VAL A 162 6.13 16.73 -12.87
CA VAL A 162 6.34 18.07 -12.30
C VAL A 162 7.84 18.33 -12.30
N ASP A 163 8.30 19.09 -13.30
CA ASP A 163 9.71 19.37 -13.56
C ASP A 163 10.07 20.87 -13.54
N LYS A 164 9.05 21.75 -13.53
CA LYS A 164 9.28 23.19 -13.43
C LYS A 164 9.57 23.57 -11.98
N LYS A 165 10.72 24.16 -11.75
CA LYS A 165 11.18 24.61 -10.41
C LYS A 165 10.14 25.49 -9.71
N ASP A 166 9.59 26.47 -10.40
CA ASP A 166 8.59 27.38 -9.84
C ASP A 166 7.30 26.67 -9.42
N SER A 167 6.89 25.64 -10.18
CA SER A 167 5.72 24.84 -9.85
C SER A 167 5.98 23.97 -8.62
N LEU A 168 7.15 23.34 -8.53
CA LEU A 168 7.57 22.58 -7.34
C LEU A 168 7.62 23.47 -6.10
N GLU A 169 8.27 24.64 -6.17
CA GLU A 169 8.34 25.58 -5.04
C GLU A 169 6.96 26.03 -4.58
N ARG A 170 6.04 26.32 -5.52
CA ARG A 170 4.66 26.68 -5.18
C ARG A 170 3.89 25.51 -4.54
N ILE A 171 3.96 24.30 -5.10
CA ILE A 171 3.27 23.13 -4.53
C ILE A 171 3.80 22.84 -3.13
N PHE A 172 5.12 22.76 -2.94
CA PHE A 172 5.70 22.48 -1.64
C PHE A 172 5.40 23.59 -0.62
N GLY A 173 5.47 24.86 -1.02
CA GLY A 173 5.24 25.99 -0.11
C GLY A 173 3.77 26.27 0.23
N GLU A 174 2.84 25.95 -0.67
CA GLU A 174 1.45 26.42 -0.56
C GLU A 174 0.40 25.30 -0.37
N ALA A 175 0.71 24.04 -0.70
CA ALA A 175 -0.28 22.97 -0.64
C ALA A 175 -0.83 22.74 0.76
N GLY A 176 -0.01 22.85 1.80
CA GLY A 176 -0.40 22.72 3.20
C GLY A 176 -0.97 21.34 3.56
N MET A 177 -0.61 20.29 2.81
CA MET A 177 -0.96 18.88 3.03
C MET A 177 0.25 18.00 2.76
N LEU A 178 0.12 16.69 3.03
CA LEU A 178 1.18 15.72 2.73
C LEU A 178 1.42 15.67 1.22
N ILE A 179 2.69 15.67 0.83
CA ILE A 179 3.15 15.50 -0.56
C ILE A 179 3.83 14.15 -0.66
N ALA A 180 3.21 13.21 -1.38
CA ALA A 180 3.77 11.90 -1.68
C ALA A 180 4.46 11.94 -3.05
N ILE A 181 5.69 11.44 -3.13
CA ILE A 181 6.48 11.52 -4.36
C ILE A 181 6.94 10.16 -4.87
N HIS A 182 6.93 10.00 -6.20
CA HIS A 182 7.75 9.02 -6.89
C HIS A 182 9.06 9.72 -7.28
N ALA A 183 10.18 9.27 -6.72
CA ALA A 183 11.45 9.96 -6.79
C ALA A 183 12.51 9.14 -7.55
N GLU A 184 12.67 9.42 -8.84
CA GLU A 184 13.78 8.91 -9.66
C GLU A 184 14.27 10.04 -10.60
N LYS A 185 15.57 10.21 -10.73
CA LYS A 185 16.16 11.27 -11.56
C LYS A 185 16.16 10.87 -13.03
N GLU A 186 15.29 11.48 -13.82
CA GLU A 186 15.09 11.17 -15.25
C GLU A 186 16.38 11.28 -16.07
N GLU A 187 17.23 12.27 -15.77
CA GLU A 187 18.51 12.49 -16.47
C GLU A 187 19.47 11.31 -16.25
N VAL A 188 19.52 10.77 -15.03
CA VAL A 188 20.34 9.60 -14.70
C VAL A 188 19.82 8.36 -15.44
N ILE A 189 18.51 8.16 -15.43
CA ILE A 189 17.87 7.05 -16.15
C ILE A 189 18.17 7.11 -17.63
N ARG A 190 17.99 8.28 -18.30
CA ARG A 190 18.28 8.45 -19.74
C ARG A 190 19.74 8.20 -20.06
N ARG A 191 20.68 8.74 -19.26
CA ARG A 191 22.11 8.49 -19.40
C ARG A 191 22.41 6.99 -19.32
N ASN A 192 21.83 6.29 -18.35
CA ASN A 192 22.06 4.87 -18.17
C ASN A 192 21.44 4.04 -19.30
N ILE A 193 20.24 4.37 -19.79
CA ILE A 193 19.65 3.74 -20.98
C ILE A 193 20.60 3.87 -22.16
N GLN A 194 21.05 5.09 -22.48
CA GLN A 194 21.97 5.33 -23.59
C GLN A 194 23.28 4.56 -23.44
N TYR A 195 23.84 4.52 -22.24
CA TYR A 195 25.07 3.79 -21.96
C TYR A 195 24.93 2.30 -22.25
N TYR A 196 23.90 1.66 -21.66
CA TYR A 196 23.72 0.22 -21.81
C TYR A 196 23.23 -0.18 -23.19
N THR A 197 22.41 0.62 -23.86
CA THR A 197 21.99 0.35 -25.26
C THR A 197 23.16 0.48 -26.24
N ASN A 198 24.08 1.41 -26.03
CA ASN A 198 25.27 1.53 -26.85
C ASN A 198 26.21 0.31 -26.71
N LEU A 199 26.26 -0.30 -25.53
CA LEU A 199 27.14 -1.45 -25.26
C LEU A 199 26.53 -2.79 -25.65
N HIS A 200 25.21 -2.96 -25.51
CA HIS A 200 24.52 -4.26 -25.58
C HIS A 200 23.37 -4.29 -26.59
N GLY A 201 23.07 -3.17 -27.25
CA GLY A 201 21.93 -3.04 -28.15
C GLY A 201 20.64 -2.71 -27.41
N GLU A 202 19.53 -2.55 -28.16
CA GLU A 202 18.24 -2.12 -27.60
C GLU A 202 17.45 -3.25 -26.90
N ASP A 203 17.80 -4.50 -27.15
CA ASP A 203 17.11 -5.68 -26.57
C ASP A 203 17.76 -6.11 -25.25
N LEU A 204 17.79 -5.19 -24.31
CA LEU A 204 18.39 -5.39 -23.00
C LEU A 204 17.59 -6.40 -22.16
N ASP A 205 18.31 -7.34 -21.53
CA ASP A 205 17.74 -8.25 -20.56
C ASP A 205 17.24 -7.52 -19.32
N ILE A 206 16.31 -8.14 -18.58
CA ILE A 206 15.70 -7.54 -17.38
C ILE A 206 16.73 -7.22 -16.28
N SER A 207 17.85 -7.92 -16.21
CA SER A 207 18.94 -7.66 -15.26
C SER A 207 19.57 -6.26 -15.39
N PHE A 208 19.38 -5.58 -16.54
CA PHE A 208 19.79 -4.20 -16.70
C PHE A 208 18.84 -3.21 -16.03
N HIS A 209 17.64 -3.63 -15.63
CA HIS A 209 16.65 -2.72 -15.07
C HIS A 209 17.14 -2.02 -13.79
N SER A 210 17.77 -2.75 -12.87
CA SER A 210 18.36 -2.19 -11.65
C SER A 210 19.56 -1.28 -11.92
N LYS A 211 20.30 -1.52 -13.01
CA LYS A 211 21.41 -0.69 -13.43
C LYS A 211 20.96 0.61 -14.11
N ILE A 212 19.86 0.56 -14.87
CA ILE A 212 19.25 1.71 -15.53
C ILE A 212 18.57 2.61 -14.48
N ARG A 213 17.70 2.04 -13.65
CA ARG A 213 17.03 2.70 -12.53
C ARG A 213 17.85 2.48 -11.26
N SER A 214 19.04 3.08 -11.27
CA SER A 214 20.10 2.85 -10.29
C SER A 214 19.81 3.50 -8.93
N GLU A 215 20.58 3.12 -7.92
CA GLU A 215 20.64 3.80 -6.62
C GLU A 215 20.83 5.31 -6.78
N GLU A 216 21.75 5.73 -7.68
CA GLU A 216 22.01 7.13 -7.95
C GLU A 216 20.73 7.87 -8.43
N ALA A 217 19.94 7.25 -9.30
CA ALA A 217 18.70 7.86 -9.81
C ALA A 217 17.68 8.09 -8.68
N CYS A 218 17.52 7.11 -7.78
CA CYS A 218 16.64 7.24 -6.63
C CYS A 218 17.16 8.28 -5.64
N TYR A 219 18.41 8.14 -5.19
CA TYR A 219 18.97 9.00 -4.17
C TYR A 219 19.03 10.49 -4.56
N GLN A 220 19.46 10.82 -5.77
CA GLN A 220 19.56 12.21 -6.20
C GLN A 220 18.20 12.91 -6.19
N CYS A 221 17.17 12.23 -6.70
CA CYS A 221 15.82 12.79 -6.75
C CYS A 221 15.21 12.91 -5.34
N SER A 222 15.34 11.88 -4.50
CA SER A 222 14.87 11.91 -3.12
C SER A 222 15.58 13.00 -2.30
N ALA A 223 16.90 13.16 -2.45
CA ALA A 223 17.67 14.18 -1.75
C ALA A 223 17.24 15.62 -2.14
N GLU A 224 17.05 15.89 -3.44
CA GLU A 224 16.55 17.20 -3.92
C GLU A 224 15.15 17.50 -3.35
N ALA A 225 14.27 16.50 -3.28
CA ALA A 225 12.92 16.66 -2.73
C ALA A 225 12.96 16.91 -1.20
N VAL A 226 13.82 16.21 -0.46
CA VAL A 226 14.02 16.39 0.98
C VAL A 226 14.58 17.77 1.27
N GLU A 227 15.57 18.25 0.50
CA GLU A 227 16.10 19.62 0.62
C GLU A 227 14.99 20.66 0.42
N LEU A 228 14.19 20.51 -0.63
CA LEU A 228 13.07 21.40 -0.93
C LEU A 228 12.02 21.41 0.19
N ALA A 229 11.61 20.23 0.64
CA ALA A 229 10.61 20.06 1.72
C ALA A 229 11.12 20.66 3.04
N THR A 230 12.40 20.44 3.37
CA THR A 230 13.02 20.99 4.58
C THR A 230 13.06 22.53 4.53
N ARG A 231 13.46 23.10 3.38
CA ARG A 231 13.52 24.55 3.19
C ARG A 231 12.17 25.23 3.28
N LEU A 232 11.11 24.56 2.80
CA LEU A 232 9.75 25.11 2.76
C LEU A 232 8.85 24.60 3.92
N ASP A 233 9.41 23.87 4.87
CA ASP A 233 8.72 23.27 6.03
C ASP A 233 7.51 22.41 5.63
N SER A 234 7.60 21.69 4.51
CA SER A 234 6.53 20.88 3.95
C SER A 234 6.54 19.46 4.52
N ARG A 235 5.38 18.83 4.57
CA ARG A 235 5.27 17.38 4.87
C ARG A 235 5.52 16.59 3.59
N LEU A 236 6.61 15.80 3.58
CA LEU A 236 7.01 14.96 2.46
C LEU A 236 6.92 13.48 2.84
N HIS A 237 6.38 12.67 1.94
CA HIS A 237 6.39 11.22 2.02
C HIS A 237 7.06 10.63 0.77
N ILE A 238 8.16 9.91 0.94
CA ILE A 238 8.88 9.26 -0.14
C ILE A 238 8.32 7.87 -0.31
N LEU A 239 7.65 7.63 -1.44
CA LEU A 239 7.02 6.35 -1.77
C LEU A 239 8.08 5.31 -2.18
N HIS A 240 7.79 4.03 -1.95
CA HIS A 240 8.52 2.86 -2.47
C HIS A 240 10.05 2.97 -2.44
N LEU A 241 10.63 3.35 -1.28
CA LEU A 241 12.08 3.34 -1.06
C LEU A 241 12.68 1.99 -1.48
N SER A 242 13.79 2.02 -2.21
CA SER A 242 14.36 0.80 -2.78
C SER A 242 15.86 0.64 -2.53
N THR A 243 16.54 1.62 -1.93
CA THR A 243 17.99 1.62 -1.75
C THR A 243 18.41 1.90 -0.30
N GLU A 244 19.53 1.32 0.15
CA GLU A 244 20.14 1.64 1.43
C GLU A 244 20.51 3.12 1.54
N LYS A 245 21.02 3.70 0.46
CA LYS A 245 21.48 5.08 0.45
C LYS A 245 20.40 6.10 0.75
N GLU A 246 19.18 5.89 0.27
CA GLU A 246 18.03 6.76 0.54
C GLU A 246 17.68 6.81 2.03
N LEU A 247 18.01 5.78 2.82
CA LEU A 247 17.73 5.73 4.25
C LEU A 247 18.45 6.85 5.02
N SER A 248 19.58 7.35 4.51
CA SER A 248 20.29 8.48 5.09
C SER A 248 19.50 9.80 5.06
N LEU A 249 18.43 9.88 4.27
CA LEU A 249 17.54 11.03 4.15
C LEU A 249 16.42 11.03 5.21
N LEU A 250 16.27 9.91 5.93
CA LEU A 250 15.20 9.68 6.91
C LEU A 250 15.76 9.66 8.33
N SER A 251 14.88 9.80 9.32
CA SER A 251 15.25 9.79 10.73
C SER A 251 14.29 8.94 11.55
N ASN A 252 14.81 8.20 12.53
CA ASN A 252 14.03 7.47 13.54
C ASN A 252 14.10 8.11 14.93
N HIS A 253 14.63 9.33 15.04
CA HIS A 253 14.79 10.01 16.32
C HIS A 253 13.52 10.72 16.82
N LEU A 254 12.56 10.94 15.92
CA LEU A 254 11.28 11.58 16.21
C LEU A 254 10.14 10.56 16.13
N PRO A 255 9.11 10.69 16.96
CA PRO A 255 7.88 9.94 16.75
C PRO A 255 7.24 10.34 15.42
N LEU A 256 6.48 9.44 14.78
CA LEU A 256 5.88 9.66 13.47
C LEU A 256 5.06 10.97 13.39
N SER A 257 4.33 11.29 14.45
CA SER A 257 3.51 12.51 14.55
C SER A 257 4.30 13.83 14.41
N GLU A 258 5.60 13.79 14.68
CA GLU A 258 6.49 14.96 14.62
C GLU A 258 7.38 14.97 13.35
N LYS A 259 7.42 13.84 12.61
CA LYS A 259 8.21 13.76 11.36
C LYS A 259 7.57 14.62 10.26
N LYS A 260 8.39 15.43 9.61
CA LYS A 260 8.04 16.14 8.36
C LYS A 260 8.39 15.32 7.13
N ILE A 261 9.49 14.58 7.20
CA ILE A 261 9.97 13.70 6.13
C ILE A 261 9.72 12.26 6.59
N THR A 262 8.96 11.52 5.80
CA THR A 262 8.59 10.13 6.05
C THR A 262 8.83 9.28 4.81
N GLY A 263 8.92 7.97 4.97
CA GLY A 263 9.13 7.08 3.85
C GLY A 263 8.43 5.74 4.01
N GLU A 264 8.06 5.18 2.88
CA GLU A 264 7.52 3.83 2.79
C GLU A 264 8.43 2.89 2.03
N VAL A 265 8.26 1.60 2.25
CA VAL A 265 8.81 0.54 1.43
C VAL A 265 7.68 -0.38 0.96
N CYS A 266 7.79 -0.86 -0.28
CA CYS A 266 6.81 -1.84 -0.76
C CYS A 266 7.27 -3.27 -0.48
N VAL A 267 6.27 -4.15 -0.29
CA VAL A 267 6.47 -5.56 0.03
C VAL A 267 7.44 -6.25 -0.93
N HIS A 268 7.37 -5.94 -2.22
CA HIS A 268 8.27 -6.54 -3.21
C HIS A 268 9.74 -6.14 -3.04
N HIS A 269 10.07 -4.94 -2.53
CA HIS A 269 11.43 -4.54 -2.19
C HIS A 269 11.96 -5.21 -0.91
N LEU A 270 11.04 -5.65 -0.02
CA LEU A 270 11.39 -6.43 1.16
C LEU A 270 11.54 -7.93 0.85
N TRP A 271 10.93 -8.41 -0.23
CA TRP A 271 10.93 -9.83 -0.59
C TRP A 271 12.02 -10.17 -1.61
N PHE A 272 12.02 -9.50 -2.76
CA PHE A 272 12.92 -9.77 -3.89
C PHE A 272 14.24 -9.00 -3.80
N HIS A 273 15.25 -9.49 -4.51
CA HIS A 273 16.49 -8.79 -4.83
C HIS A 273 16.83 -8.98 -6.32
N ASP A 274 17.80 -8.26 -6.85
CA ASP A 274 18.08 -8.23 -8.30
C ASP A 274 18.55 -9.57 -8.89
N GLY A 275 19.11 -10.46 -8.06
CA GLY A 275 19.40 -11.84 -8.45
C GLY A 275 18.14 -12.63 -8.85
N ASP A 276 16.98 -12.28 -8.33
CA ASP A 276 15.71 -12.95 -8.60
C ASP A 276 15.17 -12.65 -10.01
N TYR A 277 15.72 -11.64 -10.70
CA TYR A 277 15.40 -11.40 -12.12
C TYR A 277 15.70 -12.62 -13.00
N ALA A 278 16.70 -13.45 -12.65
CA ALA A 278 17.03 -14.67 -13.38
C ALA A 278 15.88 -15.70 -13.37
N GLN A 279 15.12 -15.76 -12.29
CA GLN A 279 13.99 -16.69 -12.12
C GLN A 279 12.66 -16.08 -12.56
N PHE A 280 12.38 -14.84 -12.16
CA PHE A 280 11.06 -14.22 -12.31
C PHE A 280 10.94 -13.31 -13.54
N GLY A 281 12.06 -12.92 -14.15
CA GLY A 281 12.08 -12.08 -15.34
C GLY A 281 11.34 -10.76 -15.12
N ASN A 282 10.61 -10.32 -16.15
CA ASN A 282 9.81 -9.10 -16.10
C ASN A 282 8.62 -9.16 -15.12
N ARG A 283 8.26 -10.32 -14.57
CA ARG A 283 7.18 -10.42 -13.55
C ARG A 283 7.49 -9.59 -12.31
N ILE A 284 8.79 -9.41 -11.98
CA ILE A 284 9.24 -8.59 -10.85
C ILE A 284 9.83 -7.23 -11.29
N LYS A 285 9.45 -6.74 -12.46
CA LYS A 285 9.83 -5.41 -12.93
C LYS A 285 8.91 -4.36 -12.33
N TRP A 286 9.43 -3.51 -11.45
CA TRP A 286 8.79 -2.31 -10.88
C TRP A 286 9.63 -1.05 -11.11
N ASN A 287 9.06 0.11 -10.88
CA ASN A 287 9.74 1.40 -10.78
C ASN A 287 9.41 2.02 -9.41
N PRO A 288 10.43 2.18 -8.53
CA PRO A 288 11.85 1.84 -8.69
C PRO A 288 12.10 0.35 -8.87
N SER A 289 13.23 0.02 -9.50
CA SER A 289 13.62 -1.37 -9.73
C SER A 289 13.91 -2.11 -8.42
N ILE A 290 13.77 -3.43 -8.43
CA ILE A 290 14.33 -4.31 -7.40
C ILE A 290 15.85 -4.13 -7.39
N LYS A 291 16.43 -3.93 -6.20
CA LYS A 291 17.84 -3.63 -5.99
C LYS A 291 18.60 -4.83 -5.43
N THR A 292 19.79 -4.59 -4.92
CA THR A 292 20.71 -5.61 -4.42
C THR A 292 20.18 -6.33 -3.16
N ILE A 293 20.81 -7.44 -2.80
CA ILE A 293 20.51 -8.17 -1.56
C ILE A 293 20.88 -7.34 -0.32
N GLU A 294 21.89 -6.47 -0.44
CA GLU A 294 22.33 -5.54 0.60
C GLU A 294 21.27 -4.45 0.80
N ASP A 295 20.76 -3.84 -0.28
CA ASP A 295 19.66 -2.89 -0.21
C ASP A 295 18.44 -3.49 0.48
N ARG A 296 18.03 -4.70 0.08
CA ARG A 296 16.92 -5.41 0.72
C ARG A 296 17.15 -5.62 2.22
N ALA A 297 18.38 -6.01 2.62
CA ALA A 297 18.71 -6.21 4.02
C ALA A 297 18.64 -4.90 4.81
N ALA A 298 19.16 -3.82 4.26
CA ALA A 298 19.09 -2.48 4.86
C ALA A 298 17.65 -1.97 4.99
N LEU A 299 16.81 -2.18 3.97
CA LEU A 299 15.38 -1.82 4.02
C LEU A 299 14.64 -2.59 5.13
N ARG A 300 14.90 -3.89 5.30
CA ARG A 300 14.33 -4.71 6.38
C ARG A 300 14.72 -4.18 7.76
N GLU A 301 16.00 -3.83 7.94
CA GLU A 301 16.48 -3.23 9.19
C GLU A 301 15.85 -1.86 9.43
N ALA A 302 15.68 -1.04 8.40
CA ALA A 302 15.05 0.28 8.49
C ALA A 302 13.56 0.21 8.88
N VAL A 303 12.84 -0.86 8.49
CA VAL A 303 11.49 -1.15 8.98
C VAL A 303 11.51 -1.48 10.46
N ASN A 304 12.45 -2.33 10.91
CA ASN A 304 12.55 -2.74 12.31
C ASN A 304 12.89 -1.58 13.25
N ASN A 305 13.79 -0.70 12.86
CA ASN A 305 14.27 0.41 13.69
C ASN A 305 13.48 1.72 13.50
N ASN A 306 12.36 1.71 12.74
CA ASN A 306 11.47 2.84 12.47
C ASN A 306 12.08 3.99 11.64
N THR A 307 13.16 3.73 10.89
CA THR A 307 13.66 4.67 9.87
C THR A 307 12.65 4.74 8.72
N ILE A 308 12.15 3.59 8.25
CA ILE A 308 11.00 3.50 7.36
C ILE A 308 9.71 3.45 8.19
N ASP A 309 8.74 4.26 7.82
CA ASP A 309 7.54 4.50 8.61
C ASP A 309 6.44 3.49 8.32
N ILE A 310 6.18 3.16 7.06
CA ILE A 310 5.07 2.29 6.63
C ILE A 310 5.50 1.27 5.59
N VAL A 311 4.65 0.24 5.41
CA VAL A 311 4.80 -0.78 4.37
C VAL A 311 3.54 -0.79 3.50
N ALA A 312 3.73 -0.60 2.20
CA ALA A 312 2.69 -0.55 1.18
C ALA A 312 2.91 -1.59 0.07
N THR A 313 2.15 -1.54 -1.02
CA THR A 313 2.27 -2.52 -2.10
C THR A 313 2.81 -1.98 -3.42
N ASP A 314 2.51 -0.74 -3.77
CA ASP A 314 2.58 -0.28 -5.16
C ASP A 314 1.87 -1.28 -6.11
N HIS A 315 0.67 -1.76 -5.67
CA HIS A 315 -0.15 -2.67 -6.46
C HIS A 315 -0.48 -2.01 -7.80
N ALA A 316 0.17 -2.48 -8.86
CA ALA A 316 0.11 -1.87 -10.18
C ALA A 316 -0.06 -2.93 -11.27
N PRO A 317 -1.28 -3.52 -11.41
CA PRO A 317 -1.51 -4.65 -12.29
C PRO A 317 -1.28 -4.29 -13.76
N HIS A 318 -0.70 -5.24 -14.50
CA HIS A 318 -0.52 -5.24 -15.93
C HIS A 318 -0.89 -6.62 -16.48
N LEU A 319 -1.35 -6.68 -17.73
CA LEU A 319 -1.62 -7.97 -18.37
C LEU A 319 -0.32 -8.75 -18.61
N PRO A 320 -0.36 -10.09 -18.64
CA PRO A 320 0.84 -10.90 -18.92
C PRO A 320 1.54 -10.53 -20.23
N GLU A 321 0.79 -10.10 -21.25
CA GLU A 321 1.32 -9.66 -22.55
C GLU A 321 2.10 -8.34 -22.43
N GLU A 322 1.68 -7.44 -21.53
CA GLU A 322 2.36 -6.18 -21.27
C GLU A 322 3.70 -6.39 -20.52
N LYS A 323 3.88 -7.54 -19.89
CA LYS A 323 5.12 -7.93 -19.19
C LYS A 323 6.15 -8.63 -20.08
N GLN A 324 5.91 -8.69 -21.40
CA GLN A 324 6.81 -9.35 -22.36
C GLN A 324 7.79 -8.36 -23.00
N GLY A 325 8.89 -8.90 -23.55
CA GLY A 325 9.91 -8.13 -24.26
C GLY A 325 11.12 -7.74 -23.40
N SER A 326 11.97 -6.87 -23.94
CA SER A 326 13.17 -6.38 -23.24
C SER A 326 12.82 -5.54 -22.01
N CYS A 327 13.82 -5.28 -21.17
CA CYS A 327 13.63 -4.45 -19.98
C CYS A 327 13.16 -3.01 -20.32
N LEU A 328 13.37 -2.53 -21.52
CA LEU A 328 12.90 -1.21 -21.97
C LEU A 328 11.43 -1.22 -22.44
N LYS A 329 10.94 -2.37 -22.93
CA LYS A 329 9.59 -2.51 -23.49
C LYS A 329 8.56 -3.03 -22.49
N ALA A 330 8.94 -3.99 -21.67
CA ALA A 330 8.03 -4.58 -20.69
C ALA A 330 7.51 -3.55 -19.70
N ALA A 331 6.22 -3.59 -19.38
CA ALA A 331 5.60 -2.69 -18.41
C ALA A 331 6.18 -2.88 -17.01
N SER A 332 6.33 -1.78 -16.26
CA SER A 332 6.73 -1.78 -14.85
C SER A 332 5.51 -1.76 -13.95
N GLY A 333 5.47 -2.63 -12.94
CA GLY A 333 4.37 -2.86 -12.01
C GLY A 333 3.88 -4.29 -12.03
N GLY A 334 3.27 -4.72 -10.95
CA GLY A 334 2.67 -6.04 -10.78
C GLY A 334 1.60 -6.05 -9.69
N PRO A 335 0.76 -7.10 -9.63
CA PRO A 335 -0.29 -7.23 -8.63
C PRO A 335 0.28 -7.75 -7.30
N LEU A 336 -0.10 -7.12 -6.18
CA LEU A 336 0.41 -7.48 -4.83
C LEU A 336 -0.63 -7.43 -3.72
N ILE A 337 -1.70 -6.63 -3.83
CA ILE A 337 -2.57 -6.27 -2.70
C ILE A 337 -3.19 -7.50 -1.99
N GLN A 338 -3.55 -8.56 -2.72
CA GLN A 338 -4.09 -9.80 -2.14
C GLN A 338 -3.06 -10.56 -1.31
N HIS A 339 -1.77 -10.42 -1.63
CA HIS A 339 -0.70 -11.22 -1.04
C HIS A 339 0.20 -10.41 -0.07
N SER A 340 -0.05 -9.11 0.08
CA SER A 340 0.83 -8.21 0.84
C SER A 340 0.96 -8.61 2.32
N LEU A 341 -0.15 -8.76 3.01
CA LEU A 341 -0.17 -9.13 4.43
C LEU A 341 0.49 -10.49 4.67
N ILE A 342 0.08 -11.51 3.90
CA ILE A 342 0.61 -12.86 4.10
C ILE A 342 2.12 -12.94 3.77
N THR A 343 2.60 -12.15 2.81
CA THR A 343 4.05 -12.03 2.52
C THR A 343 4.80 -11.44 3.71
N MET A 344 4.26 -10.43 4.36
CA MET A 344 4.88 -9.85 5.55
C MET A 344 4.81 -10.79 6.76
N LEU A 345 3.73 -11.57 6.91
CA LEU A 345 3.62 -12.61 7.94
C LEU A 345 4.61 -13.75 7.69
N GLU A 346 4.84 -14.12 6.43
CA GLU A 346 5.86 -15.11 6.06
C GLU A 346 7.27 -14.62 6.43
N LEU A 347 7.60 -13.36 6.13
CA LEU A 347 8.86 -12.75 6.55
C LEU A 347 8.98 -12.67 8.08
N ALA A 348 7.87 -12.49 8.80
CA ALA A 348 7.87 -12.54 10.27
C ALA A 348 8.12 -13.97 10.78
N MET A 349 7.53 -14.99 10.15
CA MET A 349 7.77 -16.39 10.47
C MET A 349 9.27 -16.77 10.24
N GLU A 350 9.89 -16.19 9.22
CA GLU A 350 11.35 -16.32 8.96
C GLU A 350 12.21 -15.53 9.98
N GLY A 351 11.60 -14.81 10.93
CA GLY A 351 12.32 -14.02 11.92
C GLY A 351 12.87 -12.67 11.40
N ARG A 352 12.38 -12.19 10.26
CA ARG A 352 12.79 -10.87 9.72
C ARG A 352 12.10 -9.72 10.44
N PHE A 353 10.88 -9.95 10.93
CA PHE A 353 10.06 -9.00 11.69
C PHE A 353 9.38 -9.73 12.85
N THR A 354 8.82 -8.96 13.81
CA THR A 354 7.80 -9.51 14.72
C THR A 354 6.42 -9.35 14.08
N TYR A 355 5.44 -10.16 14.49
CA TYR A 355 4.05 -10.01 14.02
C TYR A 355 3.47 -8.67 14.44
N GLU A 356 3.83 -8.18 15.65
CA GLU A 356 3.47 -6.85 16.12
C GLU A 356 4.03 -5.74 15.21
N LYS A 357 5.28 -5.91 14.70
CA LYS A 357 5.89 -4.96 13.75
C LYS A 357 5.16 -4.96 12.39
N VAL A 358 4.71 -6.10 11.91
CA VAL A 358 3.89 -6.17 10.68
C VAL A 358 2.59 -5.38 10.86
N VAL A 359 1.87 -5.60 11.97
CA VAL A 359 0.63 -4.87 12.27
C VAL A 359 0.90 -3.36 12.45
N GLU A 360 1.97 -3.00 13.14
CA GLU A 360 2.40 -1.60 13.28
C GLU A 360 2.57 -0.92 11.92
N LYS A 361 3.33 -1.54 11.01
CA LYS A 361 3.74 -0.93 9.74
C LYS A 361 2.66 -0.96 8.66
N MET A 362 1.70 -1.87 8.74
CA MET A 362 0.64 -2.02 7.75
C MET A 362 -0.73 -1.50 8.22
N ALA A 363 -0.90 -1.17 9.51
CA ALA A 363 -2.19 -0.69 10.01
C ALA A 363 -2.05 0.58 10.86
N HIS A 364 -1.24 0.56 11.94
CA HIS A 364 -1.16 1.67 12.88
C HIS A 364 -0.47 2.88 12.25
N MET A 365 0.74 2.70 11.70
CA MET A 365 1.54 3.79 11.16
C MET A 365 0.90 4.47 9.95
N PRO A 366 0.30 3.76 8.97
CA PRO A 366 -0.47 4.43 7.91
C PRO A 366 -1.64 5.25 8.46
N ALA A 367 -2.37 4.74 9.46
CA ALA A 367 -3.48 5.48 10.07
C ALA A 367 -3.01 6.79 10.73
N GLU A 368 -1.84 6.77 11.41
CA GLU A 368 -1.25 7.96 12.02
C GLU A 368 -0.66 8.93 11.00
N LEU A 369 0.12 8.43 10.03
CA LEU A 369 0.77 9.25 9.01
C LEU A 369 -0.23 10.10 8.23
N PHE A 370 -1.30 9.46 7.78
CA PHE A 370 -2.36 10.11 7.02
C PHE A 370 -3.46 10.73 7.89
N ARG A 371 -3.40 10.57 9.23
CA ARG A 371 -4.41 11.06 10.17
C ARG A 371 -5.82 10.54 9.85
N ILE A 372 -5.93 9.23 9.62
CA ILE A 372 -7.21 8.60 9.26
C ILE A 372 -8.15 8.58 10.47
N ASP A 373 -9.40 9.03 10.28
CA ASP A 373 -10.39 9.05 11.35
C ASP A 373 -10.78 7.63 11.80
N ARG A 374 -10.40 7.27 13.03
CA ARG A 374 -10.81 6.05 13.77
C ARG A 374 -10.69 4.73 13.00
N ARG A 375 -9.60 4.51 12.28
CA ARG A 375 -9.24 3.25 11.62
C ARG A 375 -7.82 2.83 11.99
N GLY A 376 -7.42 1.61 11.63
CA GLY A 376 -6.08 1.08 11.85
C GLY A 376 -5.78 0.57 13.26
N TYR A 377 -6.78 0.49 14.16
CA TYR A 377 -6.64 0.04 15.54
C TYR A 377 -7.84 -0.78 16.00
N ILE A 378 -7.60 -1.73 16.89
CA ILE A 378 -8.66 -2.43 17.65
C ILE A 378 -8.93 -1.66 18.94
N ARG A 379 -9.81 -0.64 18.85
CA ARG A 379 -10.19 0.23 19.98
C ARG A 379 -11.69 0.47 20.01
N PRO A 380 -12.33 0.58 21.18
CA PRO A 380 -13.74 0.99 21.29
C PRO A 380 -13.96 2.35 20.58
N GLY A 381 -15.06 2.42 19.78
CA GLY A 381 -15.41 3.61 19.00
C GLY A 381 -14.75 3.69 17.61
N TYR A 382 -13.74 2.86 17.32
CA TYR A 382 -13.13 2.77 16.00
C TYR A 382 -14.02 1.95 15.06
N TYR A 383 -13.86 2.17 13.75
CA TYR A 383 -14.54 1.34 12.76
C TYR A 383 -14.08 -0.11 12.87
N ALA A 384 -15.03 -1.03 12.75
CA ALA A 384 -14.77 -2.45 12.81
C ALA A 384 -14.22 -2.96 11.45
N ASP A 385 -13.04 -2.46 11.11
CA ASP A 385 -12.18 -2.98 10.05
C ASP A 385 -11.23 -3.98 10.70
N ILE A 386 -11.51 -5.27 10.53
CA ILE A 386 -10.89 -6.35 11.30
C ILE A 386 -10.49 -7.47 10.34
N VAL A 387 -9.30 -8.02 10.55
CA VAL A 387 -8.83 -9.22 9.84
C VAL A 387 -8.61 -10.36 10.82
N LEU A 388 -9.20 -11.50 10.51
CA LEU A 388 -8.91 -12.78 11.16
C LEU A 388 -7.97 -13.58 10.27
N ILE A 389 -6.84 -14.00 10.86
CA ILE A 389 -5.79 -14.76 10.19
C ILE A 389 -5.81 -16.18 10.73
N ASP A 390 -5.68 -17.15 9.83
CA ASP A 390 -5.36 -18.53 10.18
C ASP A 390 -3.84 -18.71 10.16
N PRO A 391 -3.16 -18.84 11.31
CA PRO A 391 -1.72 -18.98 11.37
C PRO A 391 -1.20 -20.36 10.97
N GLU A 392 -2.10 -21.33 10.76
CA GLU A 392 -1.75 -22.71 10.41
C GLU A 392 -2.21 -23.08 8.99
N GLN A 393 -2.81 -22.14 8.26
CA GLN A 393 -3.27 -22.38 6.89
C GLN A 393 -2.10 -22.38 5.91
N THR A 394 -1.74 -23.57 5.41
CA THR A 394 -0.76 -23.71 4.33
C THR A 394 -1.50 -23.79 2.99
N TRP A 395 -1.09 -22.95 2.03
CA TRP A 395 -1.68 -22.91 0.71
C TRP A 395 -0.72 -22.37 -0.35
N THR A 396 -0.88 -22.82 -1.59
CA THR A 396 -0.02 -22.42 -2.71
C THR A 396 -0.76 -21.44 -3.61
N VAL A 397 -0.08 -20.35 -3.98
CA VAL A 397 -0.64 -19.37 -4.92
C VAL A 397 -0.78 -19.99 -6.30
N SER A 398 -2.00 -20.00 -6.82
CA SER A 398 -2.33 -20.56 -8.13
C SER A 398 -3.36 -19.68 -8.85
N LYS A 399 -3.58 -19.93 -10.13
CA LYS A 399 -4.57 -19.18 -10.93
C LYS A 399 -5.97 -19.24 -10.37
N GLU A 400 -6.31 -20.34 -9.68
CA GLU A 400 -7.63 -20.60 -9.12
C GLU A 400 -7.93 -19.74 -7.88
N ASN A 401 -6.89 -19.29 -7.15
CA ASN A 401 -7.04 -18.47 -5.96
C ASN A 401 -6.56 -17.01 -6.11
N ILE A 402 -6.12 -16.63 -7.31
CA ILE A 402 -5.78 -15.23 -7.64
C ILE A 402 -7.05 -14.47 -8.05
N LEU A 403 -7.35 -13.37 -7.34
CA LEU A 403 -8.52 -12.53 -7.59
C LEU A 403 -8.20 -11.27 -8.42
N TYR A 404 -6.95 -11.01 -8.72
CA TYR A 404 -6.55 -9.90 -9.58
C TYR A 404 -7.13 -10.04 -10.98
N LYS A 405 -7.70 -8.97 -11.52
CA LYS A 405 -8.23 -8.98 -12.90
C LYS A 405 -7.20 -9.38 -13.95
N CYS A 406 -5.95 -9.00 -13.75
CA CYS A 406 -4.84 -9.36 -14.64
C CYS A 406 -4.46 -10.84 -14.63
N GLY A 407 -4.98 -11.66 -13.70
CA GLY A 407 -4.95 -13.13 -13.71
C GLY A 407 -3.59 -13.76 -13.41
N TRP A 408 -2.66 -13.05 -12.76
CA TRP A 408 -1.35 -13.58 -12.37
C TRP A 408 -0.84 -12.93 -11.07
N SER A 409 0.17 -13.55 -10.46
CA SER A 409 0.88 -13.02 -9.28
C SER A 409 2.38 -13.27 -9.39
N PRO A 410 3.26 -12.38 -8.89
CA PRO A 410 4.69 -12.68 -8.77
C PRO A 410 4.97 -13.84 -7.81
N PHE A 411 4.02 -14.20 -6.95
CA PHE A 411 4.10 -15.31 -5.99
C PHE A 411 3.49 -16.63 -6.51
N GLU A 412 3.03 -16.69 -7.76
CA GLU A 412 2.46 -17.93 -8.32
C GLU A 412 3.42 -19.12 -8.18
N GLY A 413 2.94 -20.21 -7.57
CA GLY A 413 3.71 -21.38 -7.21
C GLY A 413 4.37 -21.31 -5.83
N TYR A 414 4.36 -20.18 -5.14
CA TYR A 414 4.85 -20.07 -3.77
C TYR A 414 3.81 -20.61 -2.77
N THR A 415 4.28 -21.30 -1.73
CA THR A 415 3.44 -21.83 -0.65
C THR A 415 3.60 -20.97 0.60
N PHE A 416 2.53 -20.29 0.99
CA PHE A 416 2.43 -19.53 2.23
C PHE A 416 1.93 -20.39 3.39
N HIS A 417 2.33 -20.02 4.62
CA HIS A 417 2.01 -20.74 5.86
C HIS A 417 1.01 -19.99 6.76
N HIS A 418 0.44 -18.91 6.25
CA HIS A 418 -0.61 -18.13 6.89
C HIS A 418 -1.70 -17.85 5.86
N GLY A 419 -2.95 -17.71 6.31
CA GLY A 419 -4.05 -17.34 5.42
C GLY A 419 -4.98 -16.32 6.05
N VAL A 420 -5.56 -15.44 5.23
CA VAL A 420 -6.66 -14.57 5.65
C VAL A 420 -7.92 -15.42 5.74
N TRP A 421 -8.42 -15.61 6.96
CA TRP A 421 -9.63 -16.38 7.19
C TRP A 421 -10.89 -15.55 6.98
N LYS A 422 -10.96 -14.36 7.60
CA LYS A 422 -12.10 -13.45 7.44
C LYS A 422 -11.64 -11.99 7.46
N THR A 423 -12.29 -11.17 6.65
CA THR A 423 -12.09 -9.71 6.64
C THR A 423 -13.42 -9.01 6.84
N PHE A 424 -13.47 -8.14 7.84
CA PHE A 424 -14.61 -7.26 8.11
C PHE A 424 -14.29 -5.85 7.66
N VAL A 425 -15.21 -5.25 6.92
CA VAL A 425 -15.16 -3.85 6.49
C VAL A 425 -16.35 -3.14 7.10
N ASN A 426 -16.11 -2.13 7.94
CA ASN A 426 -17.16 -1.41 8.66
C ASN A 426 -18.15 -2.34 9.40
N GLY A 427 -17.64 -3.41 10.01
CA GLY A 427 -18.44 -4.39 10.76
C GLY A 427 -19.21 -5.42 9.93
N GLU A 428 -19.09 -5.38 8.62
CA GLU A 428 -19.68 -6.36 7.71
C GLU A 428 -18.64 -7.35 7.18
N LEU A 429 -18.98 -8.65 7.11
CA LEU A 429 -18.11 -9.69 6.58
C LEU A 429 -17.93 -9.51 5.07
N ALA A 430 -16.80 -8.95 4.65
CA ALA A 430 -16.47 -8.69 3.26
C ALA A 430 -15.79 -9.88 2.56
N TYR A 431 -15.02 -10.66 3.33
CA TYR A 431 -14.37 -11.88 2.84
C TYR A 431 -14.39 -12.93 3.93
N GLY A 432 -14.66 -14.19 3.57
CA GLY A 432 -14.61 -15.32 4.50
C GLY A 432 -14.78 -16.63 3.79
N ASP A 433 -14.09 -17.65 4.30
CA ASP A 433 -14.17 -19.03 3.82
C ASP A 433 -13.84 -19.16 2.31
N GLY A 434 -12.94 -18.30 1.81
CA GLY A 434 -12.50 -18.28 0.41
C GLY A 434 -13.36 -17.42 -0.54
N GLU A 435 -14.44 -16.82 -0.05
CA GLU A 435 -15.38 -16.06 -0.88
C GLU A 435 -15.46 -14.59 -0.50
N VAL A 436 -15.62 -13.74 -1.52
CA VAL A 436 -15.88 -12.31 -1.35
C VAL A 436 -17.38 -12.06 -1.32
N ASN A 437 -17.85 -11.34 -0.30
CA ASN A 437 -19.24 -10.91 -0.20
C ASN A 437 -19.50 -9.67 -1.06
N ASP A 438 -20.10 -9.86 -2.22
CA ASP A 438 -20.39 -8.79 -3.16
C ASP A 438 -21.50 -7.80 -2.71
N ALA A 439 -22.19 -8.07 -1.62
CA ALA A 439 -23.17 -7.15 -1.03
C ALA A 439 -22.52 -6.04 -0.19
N VAL A 440 -21.33 -6.28 0.37
CA VAL A 440 -20.60 -5.30 1.18
C VAL A 440 -20.13 -4.13 0.32
N ARG A 441 -20.23 -2.91 0.89
CA ARG A 441 -19.73 -1.67 0.28
C ARG A 441 -18.77 -0.97 1.21
N GLY A 442 -17.61 -0.62 0.67
CA GLY A 442 -16.67 0.28 1.34
C GLY A 442 -17.23 1.68 1.50
N LYS A 443 -16.63 2.43 2.39
CA LYS A 443 -16.93 3.83 2.66
C LYS A 443 -15.74 4.71 2.30
N GLU A 444 -16.01 5.95 1.98
CA GLU A 444 -14.99 6.98 1.84
C GLU A 444 -14.21 7.13 3.15
N VAL A 445 -12.87 7.12 3.06
CA VAL A 445 -12.00 7.39 4.19
C VAL A 445 -11.99 8.89 4.50
N ARG A 446 -11.99 9.25 5.79
CA ARG A 446 -11.91 10.64 6.25
C ARG A 446 -10.62 10.87 7.01
N TYR A 447 -10.12 12.11 6.92
CA TYR A 447 -8.87 12.57 7.51
C TYR A 447 -9.11 13.69 8.52
N LEU A 448 -8.31 13.72 9.61
CA LEU A 448 -8.40 14.70 10.70
C LEU A 448 -7.58 15.98 10.42
#